data_79cd93421c0b462d04ceabd5c19bfa1f
#
_entry.id   79cd93421c0b462d04ceabd5c19bfa1f
#
_cell.length_a   1.000
_cell.length_b   1.000
_cell.length_c   1.000
_cell.angle_alpha   90.00
_cell.angle_beta   90.00
_cell.angle_gamma   90.00
#
_symmetry.space_group_name_H-M   'P 1'
#
loop_
_entity.id
_entity.type
_entity.pdbx_description
1 polymer ?
#
loop_
_entity_poly.entity_id
_entity_poly.type
_entity_poly.pdbx_seq_one_letter_code
_entity_poly.pdbx_strand_id
1 'polypeptide(L)'
;SCSQRQEDYPFRNPDLPIDERIDDLLKRLTAEEKIGQMMNTTPAIERLGIPEYDWWNEALHGVARAGKATVFPQAIAMAATFDDDALYETFTMVSDEARAKYHQYQKNKEYDRYKGLTFWTPNINIFRDPRWGRGMETYGEDPYLTEKMGVAVTRGLQGDDPNYYKTHACAKHYAVHSGPEWNRHEFNAEATPRDLYETYLPAFEALVKEGDVQEVMCAYNRFEGKPCCSSDKLLIDILRNSWGYDNIILSDCGAIDDFWRKDKNTPRH
;
A
#
# COMPACT_ATOMS: atom_id res chain seq x y z
N SER A 1 3.35 9.06 -43.19
CA SER A 1 3.53 9.16 -41.73
C SER A 1 3.44 7.78 -41.16
N CYS A 2 4.57 7.17 -40.81
CA CYS A 2 4.58 5.91 -40.06
C CYS A 2 4.07 6.19 -38.65
N SER A 3 2.84 5.79 -38.36
CA SER A 3 2.46 5.58 -36.97
C SER A 3 3.29 4.40 -36.48
N GLN A 4 4.31 4.63 -35.64
CA GLN A 4 4.93 3.58 -34.85
C GLN A 4 3.80 2.84 -34.14
N ARG A 5 3.71 1.52 -34.31
CA ARG A 5 2.74 0.73 -33.60
C ARG A 5 3.03 0.87 -32.11
N GLN A 6 2.02 1.08 -31.29
CA GLN A 6 2.14 1.22 -29.82
C GLN A 6 2.87 0.04 -29.17
N GLU A 7 2.99 -1.08 -29.86
CA GLU A 7 3.71 -2.30 -29.45
C GLU A 7 5.24 -2.17 -29.47
N ASP A 8 5.79 -1.14 -30.18
CA ASP A 8 7.24 -1.02 -30.40
C ASP A 8 7.97 -0.14 -29.36
N TYR A 9 7.29 0.30 -28.30
CA TYR A 9 7.96 1.12 -27.29
C TYR A 9 8.78 0.26 -26.31
N PRO A 10 10.06 0.61 -26.03
CA PRO A 10 10.91 -0.11 -25.07
C PRO A 10 10.24 -0.33 -23.71
N PHE A 11 9.50 0.65 -23.18
CA PHE A 11 8.83 0.50 -21.88
C PHE A 11 7.78 -0.63 -21.86
N ARG A 12 7.32 -1.10 -23.01
CA ARG A 12 6.37 -2.23 -23.13
C ARG A 12 7.05 -3.58 -23.28
N ASN A 13 8.34 -3.60 -23.55
CA ASN A 13 9.05 -4.86 -23.71
C ASN A 13 9.35 -5.49 -22.34
N PRO A 14 8.72 -6.62 -21.98
CA PRO A 14 8.94 -7.26 -20.68
C PRO A 14 10.33 -7.86 -20.51
N ASP A 15 11.06 -8.08 -21.62
CA ASP A 15 12.41 -8.65 -21.60
C ASP A 15 13.49 -7.62 -21.21
N LEU A 16 13.16 -6.33 -21.20
CA LEU A 16 14.07 -5.28 -20.77
C LEU A 16 14.03 -5.11 -19.23
N PRO A 17 15.17 -4.74 -18.62
CA PRO A 17 15.22 -4.36 -17.22
C PRO A 17 14.21 -3.27 -16.87
N ILE A 18 13.62 -3.35 -15.68
CA ILE A 18 12.55 -2.44 -15.26
C ILE A 18 13.00 -0.97 -15.29
N ASP A 19 14.24 -0.68 -14.90
CA ASP A 19 14.78 0.69 -14.90
C ASP A 19 14.89 1.25 -16.32
N GLU A 20 15.29 0.45 -17.30
CA GLU A 20 15.33 0.87 -18.70
C GLU A 20 13.92 1.17 -19.24
N ARG A 21 12.94 0.39 -18.84
CA ARG A 21 11.53 0.59 -19.19
C ARG A 21 10.98 1.86 -18.57
N ILE A 22 11.27 2.10 -17.30
CA ILE A 22 10.88 3.32 -16.56
C ILE A 22 11.52 4.54 -17.21
N ASP A 23 12.81 4.50 -17.49
CA ASP A 23 13.55 5.60 -18.12
C ASP A 23 13.01 5.96 -19.51
N ASP A 24 12.66 4.95 -20.33
CA ASP A 24 12.04 5.20 -21.64
C ASP A 24 10.67 5.85 -21.48
N LEU A 25 9.83 5.35 -20.57
CA LEU A 25 8.51 5.92 -20.30
C LEU A 25 8.62 7.36 -19.81
N LEU A 26 9.46 7.64 -18.82
CA LEU A 26 9.64 8.97 -18.24
C LEU A 26 10.09 10.02 -19.26
N LYS A 27 10.91 9.63 -20.25
CA LYS A 27 11.32 10.52 -21.35
C LYS A 27 10.17 10.87 -22.30
N ARG A 28 9.14 10.02 -22.35
CA ARG A 28 7.97 10.22 -23.23
C ARG A 28 6.86 11.05 -22.57
N LEU A 29 6.80 11.05 -21.24
CA LEU A 29 5.76 11.76 -20.49
C LEU A 29 5.98 13.27 -20.46
N THR A 30 4.92 14.05 -20.67
CA THR A 30 4.91 15.48 -20.38
C THR A 30 4.91 15.74 -18.87
N ALA A 31 5.15 16.98 -18.46
CA ALA A 31 5.09 17.35 -17.04
C ALA A 31 3.69 17.11 -16.45
N GLU A 32 2.65 17.47 -17.19
CA GLU A 32 1.25 17.29 -16.79
C GLU A 32 0.91 15.79 -16.64
N GLU A 33 1.36 14.95 -17.58
CA GLU A 33 1.16 13.51 -17.51
C GLU A 33 1.88 12.91 -16.29
N LYS A 34 3.12 13.33 -16.00
CA LYS A 34 3.84 12.90 -14.80
C LYS A 34 3.11 13.27 -13.51
N ILE A 35 2.59 14.51 -13.43
CA ILE A 35 1.80 14.97 -12.29
C ILE A 35 0.52 14.12 -12.16
N GLY A 36 -0.18 13.84 -13.27
CA GLY A 36 -1.36 12.99 -13.27
C GLY A 36 -1.09 11.58 -12.74
N GLN A 37 0.09 11.01 -13.07
CA GLN A 37 0.47 9.68 -12.58
C GLN A 37 0.82 9.64 -11.08
N MET A 38 0.97 10.78 -10.41
CA MET A 38 1.20 10.85 -8.95
C MET A 38 -0.11 10.82 -8.14
N MET A 39 -1.26 10.80 -8.78
CA MET A 39 -2.57 10.71 -8.11
C MET A 39 -2.99 9.25 -7.94
N ASN A 40 -3.83 8.95 -6.93
CA ASN A 40 -4.38 7.59 -6.80
C ASN A 40 -5.27 7.21 -7.99
N THR A 41 -5.99 8.16 -8.57
CA THR A 41 -6.70 7.98 -9.85
C THR A 41 -5.83 8.51 -10.97
N THR A 42 -5.06 7.65 -11.61
CA THR A 42 -4.17 8.03 -12.70
C THR A 42 -4.93 8.09 -14.02
N PRO A 43 -4.88 9.22 -14.73
CA PRO A 43 -5.57 9.34 -16.01
C PRO A 43 -4.92 8.49 -17.10
N ALA A 44 -5.70 8.10 -18.09
CA ALA A 44 -5.18 7.43 -19.27
C ALA A 44 -4.20 8.32 -20.04
N ILE A 45 -3.20 7.70 -20.66
CA ILE A 45 -2.29 8.35 -21.62
C ILE A 45 -2.49 7.67 -22.98
N GLU A 46 -3.55 8.04 -23.67
CA GLU A 46 -4.02 7.38 -24.90
C GLU A 46 -2.95 7.30 -25.98
N ARG A 47 -2.15 8.37 -26.17
CA ARG A 47 -1.08 8.42 -27.17
C ARG A 47 0.03 7.38 -26.92
N LEU A 48 0.17 6.92 -25.69
CA LEU A 48 1.09 5.84 -25.30
C LEU A 48 0.37 4.51 -25.08
N GLY A 49 -0.96 4.48 -25.22
CA GLY A 49 -1.79 3.30 -24.98
C GLY A 49 -1.76 2.84 -23.52
N ILE A 50 -1.57 3.76 -22.58
CA ILE A 50 -1.64 3.49 -21.13
C ILE A 50 -3.09 3.77 -20.71
N PRO A 51 -3.82 2.77 -20.16
CA PRO A 51 -5.17 2.98 -19.65
C PRO A 51 -5.15 3.81 -18.36
N GLU A 52 -6.29 4.35 -17.98
CA GLU A 52 -6.47 4.87 -16.63
C GLU A 52 -6.37 3.75 -15.60
N TYR A 53 -6.03 4.12 -14.36
CA TYR A 53 -5.90 3.17 -13.26
C TYR A 53 -6.22 3.84 -11.92
N ASP A 54 -6.93 3.17 -11.02
CA ASP A 54 -7.09 3.63 -9.65
C ASP A 54 -6.32 2.73 -8.68
N TRP A 55 -5.39 3.34 -7.94
CA TRP A 55 -4.53 2.68 -6.97
C TRP A 55 -5.26 2.27 -5.69
N TRP A 56 -6.44 2.84 -5.44
CA TRP A 56 -7.18 2.59 -4.22
C TRP A 56 -7.99 1.31 -4.31
N ASN A 57 -7.47 0.25 -3.75
CA ASN A 57 -8.17 -1.02 -3.59
C ASN A 57 -7.98 -1.55 -2.17
N GLU A 58 -8.97 -2.28 -1.66
CA GLU A 58 -9.04 -2.71 -0.27
C GLU A 58 -9.21 -4.23 -0.18
N ALA A 59 -8.43 -4.87 0.71
CA ALA A 59 -8.52 -6.31 0.94
C ALA A 59 -8.17 -6.72 2.38
N LEU A 60 -8.54 -5.96 3.39
CA LEU A 60 -8.17 -6.24 4.79
C LEU A 60 -8.66 -7.62 5.28
N HIS A 61 -9.77 -8.10 4.76
CA HIS A 61 -10.31 -9.44 5.07
C HIS A 61 -11.16 -10.00 3.90
N GLY A 62 -10.65 -9.87 2.70
CA GLY A 62 -11.28 -10.21 1.43
C GLY A 62 -11.39 -8.98 0.53
N VAL A 63 -11.54 -9.19 -0.79
CA VAL A 63 -11.66 -8.08 -1.75
C VAL A 63 -12.88 -7.24 -1.40
N ALA A 64 -12.67 -5.95 -1.13
CA ALA A 64 -13.71 -5.06 -0.63
C ALA A 64 -14.15 -4.04 -1.68
N ARG A 65 -15.40 -3.58 -1.54
CA ARG A 65 -16.02 -2.51 -2.33
C ARG A 65 -16.05 -2.73 -3.85
N ALA A 66 -15.83 -3.97 -4.28
CA ALA A 66 -15.79 -4.39 -5.68
C ALA A 66 -16.91 -5.40 -6.01
N GLY A 67 -18.14 -5.12 -5.56
CA GLY A 67 -19.27 -6.03 -5.68
C GLY A 67 -19.20 -7.20 -4.69
N LYS A 68 -19.73 -8.37 -5.04
CA LYS A 68 -19.70 -9.57 -4.19
C LYS A 68 -18.31 -10.19 -4.21
N ALA A 69 -17.79 -10.53 -3.03
CA ALA A 69 -16.55 -11.24 -2.82
C ALA A 69 -16.64 -12.11 -1.57
N THR A 70 -15.70 -13.03 -1.41
CA THR A 70 -15.56 -13.80 -0.18
C THR A 70 -15.15 -12.88 0.97
N VAL A 71 -15.83 -12.97 2.10
CA VAL A 71 -15.55 -12.19 3.31
C VAL A 71 -14.99 -13.14 4.37
N PHE A 72 -13.77 -12.89 4.78
CA PHE A 72 -13.10 -13.59 5.88
C PHE A 72 -13.31 -12.85 7.22
N PRO A 73 -12.95 -13.45 8.35
CA PRO A 73 -12.95 -12.74 9.63
C PRO A 73 -12.07 -11.47 9.59
N GLN A 74 -12.35 -10.52 10.49
CA GLN A 74 -11.50 -9.33 10.64
C GLN A 74 -10.06 -9.72 10.97
N ALA A 75 -9.08 -8.88 10.58
CA ALA A 75 -7.66 -9.14 10.77
C ALA A 75 -7.31 -9.52 12.22
N ILE A 76 -7.87 -8.82 13.21
CA ILE A 76 -7.66 -9.12 14.63
C ILE A 76 -8.16 -10.53 15.02
N ALA A 77 -9.23 -11.00 14.40
CA ALA A 77 -9.78 -12.33 14.65
C ALA A 77 -8.94 -13.42 13.96
N MET A 78 -8.43 -13.14 12.77
CA MET A 78 -7.50 -14.03 12.08
C MET A 78 -6.18 -14.14 12.84
N ALA A 79 -5.66 -13.04 13.37
CA ALA A 79 -4.45 -13.05 14.20
C ALA A 79 -4.59 -13.87 15.48
N ALA A 80 -5.79 -13.94 16.06
CA ALA A 80 -6.07 -14.75 17.24
C ALA A 80 -5.95 -16.27 17.02
N THR A 81 -5.81 -16.72 15.78
CA THR A 81 -5.53 -18.13 15.45
C THR A 81 -4.07 -18.49 15.74
N PHE A 82 -3.15 -17.53 15.72
CA PHE A 82 -1.70 -17.75 15.77
C PHE A 82 -1.18 -18.65 14.63
N ASP A 83 -1.86 -18.64 13.47
CA ASP A 83 -1.62 -19.52 12.33
C ASP A 83 -1.33 -18.66 11.09
N ASP A 84 -0.06 -18.40 10.82
CA ASP A 84 0.42 -17.60 9.69
C ASP A 84 0.31 -18.38 8.38
N ASP A 85 0.41 -19.71 8.39
CA ASP A 85 0.18 -20.54 7.21
C ASP A 85 -1.28 -20.43 6.74
N ALA A 86 -2.25 -20.48 7.65
CA ALA A 86 -3.66 -20.27 7.32
C ALA A 86 -3.93 -18.85 6.78
N LEU A 87 -3.22 -17.83 7.27
CA LEU A 87 -3.31 -16.49 6.71
C LEU A 87 -2.74 -16.41 5.29
N TYR A 88 -1.58 -17.01 5.07
CA TYR A 88 -0.98 -17.09 3.73
C TYR A 88 -1.95 -17.73 2.73
N GLU A 89 -2.54 -18.88 3.07
CA GLU A 89 -3.54 -19.55 2.24
C GLU A 89 -4.78 -18.67 1.99
N THR A 90 -5.29 -18.01 3.04
CA THR A 90 -6.43 -17.09 2.97
C THR A 90 -6.15 -15.96 1.98
N PHE A 91 -5.01 -15.30 2.10
CA PHE A 91 -4.68 -14.16 1.22
C PHE A 91 -4.23 -14.61 -0.18
N THR A 92 -3.79 -15.84 -0.35
CA THR A 92 -3.64 -16.47 -1.66
C THR A 92 -5.00 -16.59 -2.36
N MET A 93 -6.05 -17.05 -1.66
CA MET A 93 -7.42 -17.06 -2.20
C MET A 93 -7.95 -15.66 -2.49
N VAL A 94 -7.67 -14.69 -1.63
CA VAL A 94 -8.05 -13.28 -1.84
C VAL A 94 -7.42 -12.73 -3.12
N SER A 95 -6.13 -12.98 -3.35
CA SER A 95 -5.42 -12.52 -4.56
C SER A 95 -5.90 -13.22 -5.83
N ASP A 96 -6.29 -14.49 -5.75
CA ASP A 96 -6.92 -15.21 -6.87
C ASP A 96 -8.27 -14.61 -7.25
N GLU A 97 -9.12 -14.32 -6.25
CA GLU A 97 -10.40 -13.66 -6.46
C GLU A 97 -10.23 -12.25 -7.03
N ALA A 98 -9.25 -11.50 -6.51
CA ALA A 98 -8.90 -10.17 -7.03
C ALA A 98 -8.52 -10.21 -8.51
N ARG A 99 -7.67 -11.17 -8.91
CA ARG A 99 -7.29 -11.37 -10.32
C ARG A 99 -8.47 -11.73 -11.20
N ALA A 100 -9.34 -12.63 -10.75
CA ALA A 100 -10.54 -13.01 -11.50
C ALA A 100 -11.45 -11.80 -11.74
N LYS A 101 -11.68 -10.97 -10.72
CA LYS A 101 -12.46 -9.74 -10.81
C LYS A 101 -11.81 -8.73 -11.75
N TYR A 102 -10.51 -8.47 -11.57
CA TYR A 102 -9.74 -7.56 -12.40
C TYR A 102 -9.83 -7.93 -13.88
N HIS A 103 -9.64 -9.20 -14.24
CA HIS A 103 -9.75 -9.65 -15.61
C HIS A 103 -11.14 -9.42 -16.21
N GLN A 104 -12.20 -9.54 -15.38
CA GLN A 104 -13.56 -9.24 -15.83
C GLN A 104 -13.74 -7.73 -16.03
N TYR A 105 -13.22 -6.89 -15.12
CA TYR A 105 -13.25 -5.43 -15.27
C TYR A 105 -12.51 -4.97 -16.52
N GLN A 106 -11.34 -5.54 -16.81
CA GLN A 106 -10.59 -5.23 -18.03
C GLN A 106 -11.39 -5.55 -19.31
N LYS A 107 -12.10 -6.68 -19.34
CA LYS A 107 -12.99 -7.02 -20.47
C LYS A 107 -14.10 -6.01 -20.67
N ASN A 108 -14.61 -5.47 -19.59
CA ASN A 108 -15.67 -4.45 -19.60
C ASN A 108 -15.14 -3.02 -19.79
N LYS A 109 -13.82 -2.81 -19.81
CA LYS A 109 -13.15 -1.50 -19.80
C LYS A 109 -13.55 -0.64 -18.58
N GLU A 110 -13.57 -1.27 -17.41
CA GLU A 110 -13.87 -0.64 -16.13
C GLU A 110 -12.56 -0.48 -15.35
N TYR A 111 -12.17 0.76 -15.06
CA TYR A 111 -10.89 1.09 -14.42
C TYR A 111 -11.07 1.93 -13.14
N ASP A 112 -12.29 2.04 -12.65
CA ASP A 112 -12.64 2.83 -11.48
C ASP A 112 -12.00 2.30 -10.20
N ARG A 113 -12.13 3.08 -9.15
CA ARG A 113 -11.73 2.72 -7.79
C ARG A 113 -12.26 1.35 -7.38
N TYR A 114 -11.44 0.58 -6.67
CA TYR A 114 -11.68 -0.80 -6.21
C TYR A 114 -11.69 -1.86 -7.32
N LYS A 115 -11.23 -1.54 -8.52
CA LYS A 115 -11.17 -2.45 -9.66
C LYS A 115 -9.73 -2.76 -10.11
N GLY A 116 -8.74 -2.32 -9.35
CA GLY A 116 -7.32 -2.55 -9.59
C GLY A 116 -6.73 -3.76 -8.84
N LEU A 117 -5.41 -3.83 -8.82
CA LEU A 117 -4.62 -4.90 -8.19
C LEU A 117 -3.59 -4.39 -7.16
N THR A 118 -3.65 -3.12 -6.79
CA THR A 118 -2.84 -2.50 -5.75
C THR A 118 -3.67 -2.41 -4.48
N PHE A 119 -3.41 -3.29 -3.50
CA PHE A 119 -4.23 -3.39 -2.30
C PHE A 119 -3.56 -2.69 -1.11
N TRP A 120 -4.25 -1.72 -0.54
CA TRP A 120 -3.77 -1.01 0.64
C TRP A 120 -3.97 -1.86 1.91
N THR A 121 -3.27 -2.97 1.96
CA THR A 121 -3.32 -4.06 2.93
C THR A 121 -1.93 -4.71 3.02
N PRO A 122 -1.44 -5.08 4.22
CA PRO A 122 -2.07 -5.12 5.55
C PRO A 122 -1.92 -3.83 6.38
N ASN A 123 -2.81 -3.67 7.39
CA ASN A 123 -2.61 -2.71 8.47
C ASN A 123 -1.78 -3.38 9.59
N ILE A 124 -0.52 -3.03 9.69
CA ILE A 124 0.43 -3.60 10.67
C ILE A 124 0.77 -2.63 11.81
N ASN A 125 -0.10 -1.66 12.08
CA ASN A 125 0.05 -0.81 13.24
C ASN A 125 -0.24 -1.62 14.53
N ILE A 126 0.48 -1.29 15.60
CA ILE A 126 0.30 -1.93 16.90
C ILE A 126 -0.97 -1.41 17.57
N PHE A 127 -1.87 -2.30 17.95
CA PHE A 127 -3.12 -1.97 18.64
C PHE A 127 -2.87 -1.78 20.14
N ARG A 128 -2.35 -0.62 20.52
CA ARG A 128 -1.96 -0.30 21.92
C ARG A 128 -3.07 0.33 22.77
N ASP A 129 -4.11 0.87 22.15
CA ASP A 129 -5.19 1.59 22.85
C ASP A 129 -6.56 1.11 22.32
N PRO A 130 -7.43 0.51 23.17
CA PRO A 130 -8.72 -0.01 22.74
C PRO A 130 -9.69 1.07 22.25
N ARG A 131 -9.41 2.34 22.50
CA ARG A 131 -10.20 3.47 22.00
C ARG A 131 -9.90 3.82 20.55
N TRP A 132 -8.83 3.25 19.99
CA TRP A 132 -8.53 3.46 18.58
C TRP A 132 -9.58 2.78 17.68
N GLY A 133 -10.27 3.57 16.84
CA GLY A 133 -11.40 3.12 16.03
C GLY A 133 -11.07 2.10 14.94
N ARG A 134 -9.79 1.88 14.63
CA ARG A 134 -9.31 0.95 13.59
C ARG A 134 -8.59 -0.28 14.14
N GLY A 135 -8.69 -0.55 15.44
CA GLY A 135 -8.00 -1.69 16.06
C GLY A 135 -8.33 -3.04 15.44
N MET A 136 -9.57 -3.24 14.97
CA MET A 136 -10.01 -4.49 14.34
C MET A 136 -9.30 -4.78 13.01
N GLU A 137 -8.74 -3.77 12.36
CA GLU A 137 -7.99 -3.94 11.11
C GLU A 137 -6.58 -4.50 11.32
N THR A 138 -6.10 -4.57 12.57
CA THR A 138 -4.74 -4.93 12.94
C THR A 138 -4.62 -6.37 13.42
N TYR A 139 -3.38 -6.82 13.63
CA TYR A 139 -3.05 -8.16 14.13
C TYR A 139 -2.80 -8.18 15.64
N GLY A 140 -3.14 -7.09 16.36
CA GLY A 140 -3.07 -7.00 17.81
C GLY A 140 -1.93 -6.10 18.31
N GLU A 141 -1.54 -6.31 19.56
CA GLU A 141 -0.57 -5.48 20.27
C GLU A 141 0.85 -6.03 20.27
N ASP A 142 1.01 -7.31 19.91
CA ASP A 142 2.31 -7.96 19.89
C ASP A 142 3.07 -7.71 18.58
N PRO A 143 4.28 -7.14 18.62
CA PRO A 143 5.06 -6.85 17.42
C PRO A 143 5.45 -8.07 16.62
N TYR A 144 5.82 -9.18 17.28
CA TYR A 144 6.24 -10.40 16.61
C TYR A 144 5.08 -11.11 15.93
N LEU A 145 3.93 -11.21 16.58
CA LEU A 145 2.73 -11.75 15.95
C LEU A 145 2.32 -10.90 14.73
N THR A 146 2.35 -9.56 14.87
CA THR A 146 2.05 -8.64 13.76
C THR A 146 3.02 -8.82 12.60
N GLU A 147 4.31 -9.01 12.88
CA GLU A 147 5.34 -9.31 11.89
C GLU A 147 5.00 -10.58 11.10
N LYS A 148 4.79 -11.72 11.79
CA LYS A 148 4.54 -13.01 11.14
C LYS A 148 3.25 -12.99 10.32
N MET A 149 2.17 -12.49 10.89
CA MET A 149 0.88 -12.36 10.19
C MET A 149 0.98 -11.39 8.99
N GLY A 150 1.66 -10.26 9.17
CA GLY A 150 1.86 -9.27 8.11
C GLY A 150 2.67 -9.81 6.93
N VAL A 151 3.73 -10.56 7.18
CA VAL A 151 4.54 -11.23 6.13
C VAL A 151 3.71 -12.27 5.38
N ALA A 152 2.93 -13.10 6.09
CA ALA A 152 2.06 -14.10 5.49
C ALA A 152 1.02 -13.47 4.56
N VAL A 153 0.35 -12.40 5.01
CA VAL A 153 -0.61 -11.63 4.21
C VAL A 153 0.04 -11.03 2.97
N THR A 154 1.20 -10.41 3.13
CA THR A 154 1.95 -9.80 2.02
C THR A 154 2.29 -10.82 0.95
N ARG A 155 2.87 -11.96 1.35
CA ARG A 155 3.21 -13.05 0.42
C ARG A 155 1.99 -13.65 -0.27
N GLY A 156 0.91 -13.91 0.47
CA GLY A 156 -0.34 -14.43 -0.10
C GLY A 156 -0.96 -13.49 -1.13
N LEU A 157 -0.90 -12.18 -0.88
CA LEU A 157 -1.37 -11.17 -1.85
C LEU A 157 -0.46 -11.10 -3.08
N GLN A 158 0.85 -11.07 -2.90
CA GLN A 158 1.81 -10.85 -3.98
C GLN A 158 2.07 -12.11 -4.81
N GLY A 159 1.90 -13.30 -4.21
CA GLY A 159 2.16 -14.59 -4.85
C GLY A 159 3.65 -14.91 -4.95
N ASP A 160 3.96 -16.08 -5.49
CA ASP A 160 5.31 -16.65 -5.53
C ASP A 160 5.96 -16.65 -6.93
N ASP A 161 5.34 -15.99 -7.93
CA ASP A 161 5.93 -15.92 -9.26
C ASP A 161 7.14 -14.97 -9.25
N PRO A 162 8.33 -15.42 -9.68
CA PRO A 162 9.54 -14.61 -9.60
C PRO A 162 9.57 -13.41 -10.54
N ASN A 163 8.64 -13.33 -11.50
CA ASN A 163 8.63 -12.27 -12.52
C ASN A 163 7.38 -11.38 -12.44
N TYR A 164 6.28 -11.88 -11.87
CA TYR A 164 4.99 -11.19 -11.90
C TYR A 164 4.25 -11.31 -10.57
N TYR A 165 4.00 -10.20 -9.93
CA TYR A 165 3.13 -10.16 -8.75
C TYR A 165 1.68 -10.45 -9.14
N LYS A 166 0.97 -11.22 -8.30
CA LYS A 166 -0.48 -11.40 -8.45
C LYS A 166 -1.21 -10.08 -8.18
N THR A 167 -0.88 -9.45 -7.07
CA THR A 167 -1.33 -8.12 -6.66
C THR A 167 -0.18 -7.43 -5.92
N HIS A 168 -0.27 -6.12 -5.71
CA HIS A 168 0.61 -5.45 -4.73
C HIS A 168 -0.02 -5.48 -3.35
N ALA A 169 0.81 -5.67 -2.33
CA ALA A 169 0.48 -5.42 -0.93
C ALA A 169 1.08 -4.08 -0.49
N CYS A 170 0.48 -3.48 0.54
CA CYS A 170 0.88 -2.19 1.08
C CYS A 170 0.99 -2.24 2.60
N ALA A 171 2.19 -2.07 3.14
CA ALA A 171 2.40 -1.95 4.58
C ALA A 171 1.90 -0.58 5.08
N LYS A 172 0.92 -0.57 5.96
CA LYS A 172 0.34 0.68 6.45
C LYS A 172 0.06 0.64 7.96
N HIS A 173 0.04 1.79 8.61
CA HIS A 173 0.38 3.16 8.19
C HIS A 173 1.72 3.53 8.84
N TYR A 174 2.71 3.87 8.05
CA TYR A 174 4.09 4.08 8.49
C TYR A 174 4.30 5.53 8.96
N ALA A 175 4.54 5.82 10.25
CA ALA A 175 4.67 4.89 11.36
C ALA A 175 4.02 5.47 12.63
N VAL A 176 3.95 4.60 13.67
CA VAL A 176 3.41 4.95 15.00
C VAL A 176 1.98 5.51 14.92
N HIS A 177 1.16 4.92 14.05
CA HIS A 177 -0.22 5.35 13.77
C HIS A 177 -1.22 4.51 14.57
N SER A 178 -1.49 4.89 15.82
CA SER A 178 -2.51 4.29 16.68
C SER A 178 -2.97 5.26 17.77
N GLY A 179 -3.02 6.52 17.40
CA GLY A 179 -3.54 7.61 18.27
C GLY A 179 -5.08 7.61 18.31
N PRO A 180 -5.67 8.51 19.14
CA PRO A 180 -7.11 8.64 19.21
C PRO A 180 -7.73 8.93 17.82
N GLU A 181 -8.82 8.25 17.48
CA GLU A 181 -9.44 8.38 16.15
C GLU A 181 -9.84 9.81 15.79
N TRP A 182 -10.36 10.56 16.77
CA TRP A 182 -10.75 11.96 16.58
C TRP A 182 -9.59 12.90 16.25
N ASN A 183 -8.34 12.49 16.54
CA ASN A 183 -7.12 13.29 16.36
C ASN A 183 -6.12 12.67 15.38
N ARG A 184 -6.49 11.65 14.64
CA ARG A 184 -5.56 10.89 13.77
C ARG A 184 -4.81 11.73 12.73
N HIS A 185 -5.39 12.86 12.31
CA HIS A 185 -4.81 13.79 11.33
C HIS A 185 -3.89 14.86 11.94
N GLU A 186 -3.93 15.04 13.25
CA GLU A 186 -3.16 16.08 13.95
C GLU A 186 -2.24 15.50 15.04
N PHE A 187 -2.42 14.23 15.35
CA PHE A 187 -1.67 13.56 16.40
C PHE A 187 -0.16 13.64 16.14
N ASN A 188 0.60 14.03 17.19
CA ASN A 188 2.05 13.96 17.16
C ASN A 188 2.48 12.75 18.00
N ALA A 189 2.98 11.71 17.35
CA ALA A 189 3.49 10.55 18.03
C ALA A 189 4.91 10.85 18.55
N GLU A 190 5.12 10.55 19.82
CA GLU A 190 6.42 10.57 20.47
C GLU A 190 6.70 9.18 21.00
N ALA A 191 7.84 8.62 20.64
CA ALA A 191 8.28 7.30 21.09
C ALA A 191 9.76 7.38 21.47
N THR A 192 10.12 6.65 22.53
CA THR A 192 11.54 6.49 22.80
C THR A 192 12.20 5.71 21.67
N PRO A 193 13.52 5.83 21.44
CA PRO A 193 14.19 5.01 20.45
C PRO A 193 13.94 3.50 20.66
N ARG A 194 13.89 3.08 21.93
CA ARG A 194 13.60 1.69 22.27
C ARG A 194 12.19 1.28 21.79
N ASP A 195 11.17 2.05 22.13
CA ASP A 195 9.79 1.74 21.72
C ASP A 195 9.64 1.76 20.20
N LEU A 196 10.32 2.71 19.53
CA LEU A 196 10.30 2.78 18.07
C LEU A 196 10.84 1.50 17.43
N TYR A 197 12.03 1.07 17.83
CA TYR A 197 12.73 -0.06 17.20
C TYR A 197 12.31 -1.45 17.75
N GLU A 198 11.74 -1.53 18.95
CA GLU A 198 11.32 -2.80 19.53
C GLU A 198 9.80 -3.06 19.38
N THR A 199 9.00 -2.02 19.11
CA THR A 199 7.53 -2.15 19.06
C THR A 199 6.94 -1.69 17.72
N TYR A 200 7.26 -0.48 17.24
CA TYR A 200 6.54 0.11 16.12
C TYR A 200 7.12 -0.20 14.74
N LEU A 201 8.41 -0.43 14.64
CA LEU A 201 9.09 -0.68 13.36
C LEU A 201 9.25 -2.15 12.98
N PRO A 202 9.32 -3.15 13.90
CA PRO A 202 9.67 -4.52 13.53
C PRO A 202 8.79 -5.11 12.42
N ALA A 203 7.49 -4.96 12.50
CA ALA A 203 6.59 -5.48 11.48
C ALA A 203 6.82 -4.82 10.10
N PHE A 204 7.07 -3.50 10.06
CA PHE A 204 7.40 -2.82 8.80
C PHE A 204 8.73 -3.32 8.22
N GLU A 205 9.75 -3.48 9.06
CA GLU A 205 11.04 -4.02 8.63
C GLU A 205 10.91 -5.44 8.06
N ALA A 206 10.15 -6.30 8.74
CA ALA A 206 9.89 -7.66 8.27
C ALA A 206 9.14 -7.70 6.94
N LEU A 207 8.11 -6.87 6.76
CA LEU A 207 7.40 -6.80 5.48
C LEU A 207 8.29 -6.31 4.34
N VAL A 208 9.24 -5.42 4.62
CA VAL A 208 10.24 -4.98 3.64
C VAL A 208 11.23 -6.09 3.32
N LYS A 209 11.84 -6.71 4.35
CA LYS A 209 12.96 -7.63 4.17
C LYS A 209 12.57 -9.08 3.88
N GLU A 210 11.45 -9.54 4.46
CA GLU A 210 10.98 -10.91 4.32
C GLU A 210 9.77 -11.02 3.40
N GLY A 211 8.90 -10.01 3.39
CA GLY A 211 7.68 -9.98 2.58
C GLY A 211 7.87 -9.39 1.19
N ASP A 212 8.98 -8.72 0.91
CA ASP A 212 9.21 -7.95 -0.32
C ASP A 212 8.01 -7.06 -0.69
N VAL A 213 7.47 -6.37 0.32
CA VAL A 213 6.26 -5.56 0.16
C VAL A 213 6.46 -4.47 -0.90
N GLN A 214 5.53 -4.37 -1.85
CA GLN A 214 5.68 -3.47 -2.99
C GLN A 214 5.29 -2.03 -2.68
N GLU A 215 4.48 -1.81 -1.64
CA GLU A 215 4.04 -0.47 -1.27
C GLU A 215 4.17 -0.25 0.24
N VAL A 216 4.59 0.96 0.63
CA VAL A 216 4.56 1.44 2.01
C VAL A 216 3.80 2.75 2.05
N MET A 217 2.74 2.80 2.86
CA MET A 217 1.90 3.98 3.02
C MET A 217 2.30 4.77 4.26
N CYS A 218 2.74 6.02 4.08
CA CYS A 218 3.02 6.91 5.20
C CYS A 218 1.72 7.41 5.85
N ALA A 219 1.75 7.52 7.18
CA ALA A 219 0.59 7.81 8.01
C ALA A 219 0.18 9.29 8.02
N TYR A 220 -1.05 9.58 8.45
CA TYR A 220 -1.56 10.94 8.65
C TYR A 220 -0.84 11.71 9.75
N ASN A 221 -0.48 11.04 10.85
CA ASN A 221 0.05 11.67 12.03
C ASN A 221 1.45 12.24 11.80
N ARG A 222 1.85 13.06 12.77
CA ARG A 222 3.26 13.47 12.92
C ARG A 222 4.00 12.45 13.76
N PHE A 223 5.29 12.37 13.52
CA PHE A 223 6.24 11.67 14.35
C PHE A 223 7.39 12.63 14.71
N GLU A 224 7.64 12.82 16.02
CA GLU A 224 8.64 13.77 16.51
C GLU A 224 8.49 15.17 15.89
N GLY A 225 7.25 15.64 15.76
CA GLY A 225 6.90 16.96 15.24
C GLY A 225 6.83 17.11 13.72
N LYS A 226 7.30 16.12 12.94
CA LYS A 226 7.22 16.14 11.47
C LYS A 226 6.10 15.22 10.97
N PRO A 227 5.30 15.62 9.96
CA PRO A 227 4.37 14.70 9.30
C PRO A 227 5.10 13.45 8.82
N CYS A 228 4.53 12.28 9.02
CA CYS A 228 5.16 11.01 8.60
C CYS A 228 5.54 11.01 7.12
N CYS A 229 4.67 11.57 6.26
CA CYS A 229 4.90 11.66 4.82
C CYS A 229 5.97 12.68 4.39
N SER A 230 6.57 13.42 5.32
CA SER A 230 7.71 14.34 5.08
C SER A 230 8.88 14.10 6.03
N SER A 231 8.87 12.99 6.75
CA SER A 231 9.91 12.68 7.75
C SER A 231 11.13 12.06 7.07
N ASP A 232 12.23 12.81 6.98
CA ASP A 232 13.50 12.28 6.49
C ASP A 232 13.94 11.05 7.30
N LYS A 233 13.80 11.11 8.65
CA LYS A 233 14.14 10.01 9.55
C LYS A 233 13.40 8.72 9.18
N LEU A 234 12.09 8.79 8.94
CA LEU A 234 11.29 7.62 8.63
C LEU A 234 11.52 7.14 7.18
N LEU A 235 11.38 8.05 6.20
CA LEU A 235 11.32 7.67 4.79
C LEU A 235 12.71 7.48 4.17
N ILE A 236 13.68 8.30 4.56
CA ILE A 236 15.02 8.26 3.98
C ILE A 236 15.98 7.44 4.84
N ASP A 237 16.16 7.82 6.12
CA ASP A 237 17.20 7.20 6.94
C ASP A 237 16.86 5.75 7.28
N ILE A 238 15.62 5.48 7.67
CA ILE A 238 15.19 4.13 8.09
C ILE A 238 14.74 3.34 6.85
N LEU A 239 13.70 3.77 6.15
CA LEU A 239 13.07 2.97 5.10
C LEU A 239 14.02 2.78 3.90
N ARG A 240 14.54 3.87 3.30
CA ARG A 240 15.41 3.79 2.12
C ARG A 240 16.80 3.29 2.47
N ASN A 241 17.49 3.97 3.41
CA ASN A 241 18.91 3.73 3.63
C ASN A 241 19.16 2.51 4.52
N SER A 242 18.46 2.37 5.66
CA SER A 242 18.72 1.30 6.62
C SER A 242 18.13 -0.04 6.17
N TRP A 243 16.93 -0.03 5.60
CA TRP A 243 16.27 -1.26 5.14
C TRP A 243 16.46 -1.56 3.66
N GLY A 244 16.95 -0.60 2.86
CA GLY A 244 17.19 -0.77 1.43
C GLY A 244 15.90 -0.85 0.62
N TYR A 245 14.84 -0.20 1.05
CA TYR A 245 13.55 -0.24 0.38
C TYR A 245 13.53 0.67 -0.85
N ASP A 246 13.45 0.11 -2.04
CA ASP A 246 13.46 0.85 -3.31
C ASP A 246 12.08 0.92 -4.00
N ASN A 247 11.08 0.21 -3.46
CA ASN A 247 9.74 0.17 -4.01
C ASN A 247 8.91 1.43 -3.72
N ILE A 248 7.61 1.38 -3.93
CA ILE A 248 6.70 2.51 -3.93
C ILE A 248 6.43 3.02 -2.51
N ILE A 249 6.55 4.34 -2.31
CA ILE A 249 6.06 5.04 -1.13
C ILE A 249 4.85 5.87 -1.56
N LEU A 250 3.73 5.70 -0.86
CA LEU A 250 2.51 6.49 -1.09
C LEU A 250 2.02 7.14 0.21
N SER A 251 1.24 8.19 0.07
CA SER A 251 0.59 8.84 1.22
C SER A 251 -0.76 8.20 1.51
N ASP A 252 -1.18 8.22 2.76
CA ASP A 252 -2.59 7.99 3.09
C ASP A 252 -3.47 9.07 2.46
N CYS A 253 -4.78 8.80 2.31
CA CYS A 253 -5.73 9.63 1.58
C CYS A 253 -5.76 11.07 2.08
N GLY A 254 -5.21 12.00 1.29
CA GLY A 254 -5.14 13.41 1.65
C GLY A 254 -4.12 13.75 2.75
N ALA A 255 -3.22 12.85 3.14
CA ALA A 255 -2.21 13.11 4.17
C ALA A 255 -1.27 14.26 3.80
N ILE A 256 -1.03 14.49 2.52
CA ILE A 256 -0.25 15.64 2.05
C ILE A 256 -0.99 16.97 2.32
N ASP A 257 -2.30 16.97 2.25
CA ASP A 257 -3.12 18.14 2.58
C ASP A 257 -3.01 18.53 4.07
N ASP A 258 -2.79 17.55 4.95
CA ASP A 258 -2.64 17.78 6.39
C ASP A 258 -1.38 18.59 6.75
N PHE A 259 -0.42 18.77 5.82
CA PHE A 259 0.77 19.61 6.04
C PHE A 259 0.42 21.10 6.17
N TRP A 260 -0.62 21.56 5.50
CA TRP A 260 -0.95 22.99 5.37
C TRP A 260 -2.43 23.33 5.58
N ARG A 261 -3.36 22.39 5.45
CA ARG A 261 -4.78 22.67 5.69
C ARG A 261 -5.07 22.83 7.17
N LYS A 262 -5.66 23.98 7.51
CA LYS A 262 -6.09 24.32 8.87
C LYS A 262 -7.60 24.14 9.09
N ASP A 263 -8.40 23.98 8.04
CA ASP A 263 -9.83 23.87 8.16
C ASP A 263 -10.24 22.44 8.48
N LYS A 264 -10.81 22.28 9.68
CA LYS A 264 -11.29 21.01 10.23
C LYS A 264 -12.66 20.56 9.66
N ASN A 265 -13.24 21.34 8.73
CA ASN A 265 -14.62 21.18 8.28
C ASN A 265 -14.77 20.41 6.94
N THR A 266 -13.71 19.97 6.33
CA THR A 266 -13.82 19.11 5.15
C THR A 266 -14.15 17.69 5.60
N PRO A 267 -15.28 17.10 5.16
CA PRO A 267 -15.59 15.70 5.47
C PRO A 267 -14.43 14.82 5.00
N ARG A 268 -13.76 14.17 5.92
CA ARG A 268 -12.72 13.20 5.61
C ARG A 268 -13.41 11.84 5.50
N HIS A 269 -13.15 11.16 4.43
CA HIS A 269 -13.83 9.90 4.06
C HIS A 269 -13.45 8.74 4.96
#